data_c43f075b04ee0b8c75f262b16e6d1462
#
_entry.id   c43f075b04ee0b8c75f262b16e6d1462
#
_cell.length_a   1.000
_cell.length_b   1.000
_cell.length_c   1.000
_cell.angle_alpha   90.00
_cell.angle_beta   90.00
_cell.angle_gamma   90.00
#
_symmetry.space_group_name_H-M   'P 1'
#
loop_
_entity.id
_entity.type
_entity.pdbx_description
1 polymer ?
#
loop_
_entity_poly.entity_id
_entity_poly.type
_entity_poly.pdbx_seq_one_letter_code
_entity_poly.pdbx_strand_id
1 'polypeptide(L)'
;MNAWFEALGRRFAEAARKEGVEILQPELDAQVADEVLELARVAAHSKERRFAPLACFMAGVAAERLRQAGALSPAAEAAYIRAVCQSVEAESSAAGEQ
;
A
#
# COMPACT_ATOMS: atom_id res chain seq x y z
N MET A 1 11.34 4.73 -8.42
CA MET A 1 11.34 5.76 -7.41
C MET A 1 12.74 6.16 -7.01
N ASN A 2 13.36 5.65 -5.98
CA ASN A 2 14.76 5.96 -5.73
C ASN A 2 15.58 4.69 -5.54
N ALA A 3 16.90 4.85 -5.47
CA ALA A 3 17.84 3.73 -5.43
C ALA A 3 17.62 2.82 -4.22
N TRP A 4 17.20 3.40 -3.09
CA TRP A 4 16.97 2.62 -1.88
C TRP A 4 15.80 1.63 -2.08
N PHE A 5 14.70 2.11 -2.68
CA PHE A 5 13.53 1.24 -2.92
C PHE A 5 13.79 0.25 -4.04
N GLU A 6 14.58 0.62 -5.05
CA GLU A 6 14.98 -0.33 -6.08
C GLU A 6 15.82 -1.46 -5.48
N ALA A 7 16.75 -1.12 -4.60
CA ALA A 7 17.56 -2.13 -3.91
C ALA A 7 16.69 -3.04 -3.03
N LEU A 8 15.70 -2.46 -2.36
CA LEU A 8 14.77 -3.25 -1.53
C LEU A 8 13.97 -4.21 -2.40
N GLY A 9 13.50 -3.75 -3.56
CA GLY A 9 12.78 -4.60 -4.51
C GLY A 9 13.62 -5.79 -4.95
N ARG A 10 14.91 -5.55 -5.25
CA ARG A 10 15.83 -6.64 -5.61
C ARG A 10 15.99 -7.63 -4.48
N ARG A 11 16.07 -7.16 -3.23
CA ARG A 11 16.18 -8.03 -2.05
C ARG A 11 14.96 -8.93 -1.90
N PHE A 12 13.77 -8.40 -2.16
CA PHE A 12 12.55 -9.21 -2.12
C PHE A 12 12.56 -10.29 -3.20
N ALA A 13 12.95 -9.94 -4.43
CA ALA A 13 13.02 -10.92 -5.53
C ALA A 13 14.07 -11.99 -5.24
N GLU A 14 15.22 -11.60 -4.69
CA GLU A 14 16.29 -12.52 -4.32
C GLU A 14 15.85 -13.48 -3.22
N ALA A 15 15.17 -12.96 -2.21
CA ALA A 15 14.65 -13.79 -1.12
C ALA A 15 13.65 -14.82 -1.64
N ALA A 16 12.80 -14.42 -2.60
CA ALA A 16 11.85 -15.34 -3.22
C ALA A 16 12.56 -16.47 -3.95
N ARG A 17 13.64 -16.15 -4.68
CA ARG A 17 14.44 -17.18 -5.37
C ARG A 17 15.01 -18.20 -4.39
N LYS A 18 15.45 -17.75 -3.22
CA LYS A 18 15.94 -18.66 -2.17
C LYS A 18 14.86 -19.58 -1.64
N GLU A 19 13.60 -19.16 -1.73
CA GLU A 19 12.45 -19.99 -1.39
C GLU A 19 11.98 -20.84 -2.58
N GLY A 20 12.70 -20.77 -3.71
CA GLY A 20 12.36 -21.55 -4.89
C GLY A 20 11.29 -20.93 -5.78
N VAL A 21 11.03 -19.64 -5.65
CA VAL A 21 9.98 -18.97 -6.39
C VAL A 21 10.54 -17.77 -7.14
N GLU A 22 10.18 -17.62 -8.42
CA GLU A 22 10.48 -16.42 -9.20
C GLU A 22 9.32 -15.47 -9.09
N ILE A 23 9.58 -14.24 -8.67
CA ILE A 23 8.59 -13.17 -8.66
C ILE A 23 9.11 -11.99 -9.47
N LEU A 24 8.21 -11.18 -9.98
CA LEU A 24 8.59 -9.90 -10.55
C LEU A 24 9.14 -9.03 -9.42
N GLN A 25 10.19 -8.28 -9.72
CA GLN A 25 10.76 -7.38 -8.72
C GLN A 25 9.70 -6.34 -8.31
N PRO A 26 9.39 -6.23 -7.02
CA PRO A 26 8.45 -5.19 -6.57
C PRO A 26 9.01 -3.80 -6.88
N GLU A 27 8.15 -2.94 -7.35
CA GLU A 27 8.49 -1.56 -7.68
C GLU A 27 7.51 -0.64 -6.96
N LEU A 28 7.99 0.51 -6.52
CA LEU A 28 7.17 1.49 -5.83
C LEU A 28 6.93 2.69 -6.74
N ASP A 29 5.69 2.83 -7.20
CA ASP A 29 5.27 3.99 -7.97
C ASP A 29 5.10 5.19 -7.05
N ALA A 30 5.56 6.36 -7.48
CA ALA A 30 5.52 7.58 -6.68
C ALA A 30 4.10 7.98 -6.30
N GLN A 31 3.16 7.86 -7.22
CA GLN A 31 1.76 8.21 -6.99
C GLN A 31 1.12 7.25 -5.96
N VAL A 32 1.40 5.97 -6.11
CA VAL A 32 0.93 4.96 -5.16
C VAL A 32 1.57 5.19 -3.78
N ALA A 33 2.85 5.52 -3.75
CA ALA A 33 3.56 5.78 -2.50
C ALA A 33 2.92 6.92 -1.72
N ASP A 34 2.54 8.00 -2.40
CA ASP A 34 1.89 9.14 -1.75
C ASP A 34 0.57 8.72 -1.08
N GLU A 35 -0.21 7.90 -1.75
CA GLU A 35 -1.47 7.43 -1.19
C GLU A 35 -1.27 6.44 -0.04
N VAL A 36 -0.23 5.62 -0.11
CA VAL A 36 0.12 4.71 0.99
C VAL A 36 0.55 5.48 2.22
N LEU A 37 1.33 6.55 2.04
CA LEU A 37 1.74 7.41 3.15
C LEU A 37 0.54 8.08 3.81
N GLU A 38 -0.43 8.52 3.02
CA GLU A 38 -1.65 9.12 3.55
C GLU A 38 -2.48 8.09 4.32
N LEU A 39 -2.58 6.88 3.81
CA LEU A 39 -3.26 5.79 4.51
C LEU A 39 -2.58 5.50 5.85
N ALA A 40 -1.25 5.50 5.86
CA ALA A 40 -0.48 5.29 7.08
C ALA A 40 -0.81 6.36 8.14
N ARG A 41 -0.88 7.62 7.72
CA ARG A 41 -1.23 8.73 8.61
C ARG A 41 -2.63 8.54 9.20
N VAL A 42 -3.60 8.22 8.34
CA VAL A 42 -4.99 8.04 8.77
C VAL A 42 -5.12 6.85 9.73
N ALA A 43 -4.46 5.74 9.41
CA ALA A 43 -4.51 4.55 10.28
C ALA A 43 -3.92 4.83 11.66
N ALA A 44 -2.77 5.53 11.70
CA ALA A 44 -2.12 5.88 12.95
C ALA A 44 -2.99 6.78 13.82
N HIS A 45 -3.66 7.75 13.22
CA HIS A 45 -4.51 8.71 13.93
C HIS A 45 -5.86 8.15 14.33
N SER A 46 -6.40 7.20 13.52
CA SER A 46 -7.72 6.62 13.79
C SER A 46 -7.70 5.60 14.91
N LYS A 47 -6.58 4.90 15.08
CA LYS A 47 -6.46 3.83 16.08
C LYS A 47 -5.15 3.94 16.84
N GLU A 48 -4.11 3.26 16.37
CA GLU A 48 -2.82 3.22 17.01
C GLU A 48 -1.72 3.41 15.97
N ARG A 49 -0.61 4.02 16.40
CA ARG A 49 0.53 4.26 15.52
C ARG A 49 1.03 2.98 14.84
N ARG A 50 1.07 1.88 15.58
CA ARG A 50 1.56 0.60 15.05
C ARG A 50 0.66 -0.02 13.99
N PHE A 51 -0.57 0.49 13.84
CA PHE A 51 -1.49 0.01 12.80
C PHE A 51 -1.10 0.55 11.41
N ALA A 52 -0.31 1.63 11.37
CA ALA A 52 0.09 2.22 10.08
C ALA A 52 0.82 1.22 9.16
N PRO A 53 1.92 0.55 9.61
CA PRO A 53 2.57 -0.42 8.73
C PRO A 53 1.69 -1.61 8.39
N LEU A 54 0.80 -2.01 9.29
CA LEU A 54 -0.10 -3.14 9.03
C LEU A 54 -1.13 -2.77 7.96
N ALA A 55 -1.68 -1.56 8.03
CA ALA A 55 -2.60 -1.05 7.01
C ALA A 55 -1.90 -0.96 5.65
N CYS A 56 -0.65 -0.52 5.62
CA CYS A 56 0.11 -0.44 4.38
C CYS A 56 0.36 -1.82 3.77
N PHE A 57 0.64 -2.82 4.60
CA PHE A 57 0.78 -4.20 4.12
C PHE A 57 -0.53 -4.67 3.48
N MET A 58 -1.65 -4.44 4.13
CA MET A 58 -2.97 -4.80 3.59
C MET A 58 -3.25 -4.09 2.27
N ALA A 59 -2.87 -2.82 2.18
CA ALA A 59 -3.04 -2.05 0.95
C ALA A 59 -2.26 -2.68 -0.21
N GLY A 60 -1.05 -3.14 0.05
CA GLY A 60 -0.22 -3.79 -0.96
C GLY A 60 -0.84 -5.09 -1.45
N VAL A 61 -1.35 -5.91 -0.53
CA VAL A 61 -2.03 -7.16 -0.88
C VAL A 61 -3.28 -6.88 -1.71
N ALA A 62 -4.09 -5.90 -1.28
CA ALA A 62 -5.33 -5.55 -1.98
C ALA A 62 -5.04 -5.01 -3.37
N ALA A 63 -4.02 -4.14 -3.50
CA ALA A 63 -3.63 -3.58 -4.79
C ALA A 63 -3.20 -4.68 -5.76
N GLU A 64 -2.45 -5.69 -5.28
CA GLU A 64 -2.03 -6.82 -6.12
C GLU A 64 -3.23 -7.65 -6.57
N ARG A 65 -4.19 -7.88 -5.70
CA ARG A 65 -5.42 -8.59 -6.06
C ARG A 65 -6.24 -7.81 -7.08
N LEU A 66 -6.27 -6.49 -6.95
CA LEU A 66 -6.94 -5.63 -7.92
C LEU A 66 -6.27 -5.73 -9.28
N ARG A 67 -4.94 -5.74 -9.30
CA ARG A 67 -4.15 -5.89 -10.53
C ARG A 67 -4.45 -7.23 -11.20
N GLN A 68 -4.49 -8.30 -10.43
CA GLN A 68 -4.81 -9.64 -10.93
C GLN A 68 -6.22 -9.71 -11.51
N ALA A 69 -7.12 -8.87 -11.00
CA ALA A 69 -8.50 -8.79 -11.48
C ALA A 69 -8.65 -7.89 -12.71
N GLY A 70 -7.57 -7.26 -13.18
CA GLY A 70 -7.56 -6.52 -14.44
C GLY A 70 -7.24 -5.02 -14.36
N ALA A 71 -7.15 -4.44 -13.17
CA ALA A 71 -6.80 -3.02 -13.03
C ALA A 71 -5.28 -2.88 -13.09
N LEU A 72 -4.75 -2.39 -14.20
CA LEU A 72 -3.32 -2.48 -14.50
C LEU A 72 -2.52 -1.18 -14.42
N SER A 73 -3.13 -0.05 -14.03
CA SER A 73 -2.39 1.22 -14.02
C SER A 73 -2.07 1.66 -12.60
N PRO A 74 -0.89 2.29 -12.39
CA PRO A 74 -0.57 2.91 -11.11
C PRO A 74 -1.61 3.96 -10.69
N ALA A 75 -2.18 4.69 -11.65
CA ALA A 75 -3.23 5.66 -11.36
C ALA A 75 -4.47 4.99 -10.76
N ALA A 76 -4.86 3.83 -11.30
CA ALA A 76 -6.00 3.07 -10.77
C ALA A 76 -5.70 2.54 -9.37
N GLU A 77 -4.49 2.07 -9.12
CA GLU A 77 -4.07 1.61 -7.79
C GLU A 77 -4.09 2.77 -6.79
N ALA A 78 -3.56 3.92 -7.17
CA ALA A 78 -3.54 5.10 -6.30
C ALA A 78 -4.97 5.57 -5.97
N ALA A 79 -5.85 5.62 -6.97
CA ALA A 79 -7.25 6.01 -6.76
C ALA A 79 -7.98 5.04 -5.83
N TYR A 80 -7.70 3.76 -5.98
CA TYR A 80 -8.27 2.72 -5.12
C TYR A 80 -7.84 2.91 -3.66
N ILE A 81 -6.56 3.11 -3.41
CA ILE A 81 -6.03 3.31 -2.06
C ILE A 81 -6.61 4.59 -1.46
N ARG A 82 -6.70 5.66 -2.26
CA ARG A 82 -7.29 6.92 -1.82
C ARG A 82 -8.74 6.74 -1.39
N ALA A 83 -9.52 5.98 -2.17
CA ALA A 83 -10.92 5.74 -1.85
C ALA A 83 -11.08 5.02 -0.51
N VAL A 84 -10.23 4.03 -0.24
CA VAL A 84 -10.24 3.33 1.05
C VAL A 84 -9.84 4.27 2.17
N CYS A 85 -8.81 5.06 1.96
CA CYS A 85 -8.33 6.04 2.94
C CYS A 85 -9.43 7.03 3.31
N GLN A 86 -10.14 7.55 2.32
CA GLN A 86 -11.27 8.47 2.54
C GLN A 86 -12.41 7.80 3.29
N SER A 87 -12.65 6.53 3.02
CA SER A 87 -13.67 5.74 3.72
C SER A 87 -13.34 5.62 5.21
N VAL A 88 -12.10 5.32 5.55
CA VAL A 88 -11.64 5.22 6.94
C VAL A 88 -11.74 6.57 7.64
N GLU A 89 -11.32 7.61 6.95
CA GLU A 89 -11.34 8.97 7.48
C GLU A 89 -12.77 9.45 7.76
N ALA A 90 -13.70 9.17 6.85
CA ALA A 90 -15.11 9.51 7.00
C ALA A 90 -15.74 8.79 8.19
N GLU A 91 -15.42 7.52 8.37
CA GLU A 91 -15.92 6.73 9.49
C GLU A 91 -15.38 7.25 10.82
N SER A 92 -14.09 7.57 10.88
CA SER A 92 -13.45 8.16 12.05
C SER A 92 -14.08 9.50 12.44
N SER A 93 -14.32 10.36 11.44
CA SER A 93 -14.96 11.66 11.66
C SER A 93 -16.37 11.51 12.19
N ALA A 94 -17.16 10.59 11.61
CA ALA A 94 -18.52 10.33 12.06
C ALA A 94 -18.53 9.84 13.50
N ALA A 95 -17.62 8.93 13.85
CA ALA A 95 -17.50 8.42 15.22
C ALA A 95 -17.09 9.54 16.20
N GLY A 96 -16.21 10.43 15.73
CA GLY A 96 -15.72 11.54 16.55
C GLY A 96 -16.77 12.61 16.84
N GLU A 97 -17.83 12.66 16.06
CA GLU A 97 -18.90 13.63 16.24
C GLU A 97 -19.95 13.17 17.26
N GLN A 98 -19.85 11.96 17.72
CA GLN A 98 -20.75 11.42 18.72
C GLN A 98 -20.16 11.59 20.13
#